data_b5f8049d36409eea5bd8b98143b3bfe7
#
_entry.id   b5f8049d36409eea5bd8b98143b3bfe7
#
_cell.length_a   1.000
_cell.length_b   1.000
_cell.length_c   1.000
_cell.angle_alpha   90.00
_cell.angle_beta   90.00
_cell.angle_gamma   90.00
#
_symmetry.space_group_name_H-M   'P 1'
#
loop_
_entity.id
_entity.type
_entity.pdbx_description
1 polymer ?
#
loop_
_entity_poly.entity_id
_entity_poly.type
_entity_poly.pdbx_seq_one_letter_code
_entity_poly.pdbx_strand_id
1 'polypeptide(L)'
;MKQLLAYSVLSVFLLLAACSKNDLTGNTTDPKNIEFVAKTFVFANSDWPYRRAEINVKNGATPSVIIYLHGGSSKGSDNKKQMDEPAIFQIAEYARDHGISAVLLVPQCPEKDSQDKMMDWVKMGKALESLIKSEMIVKDAKVYIFGGSMGGTGTWNMLSSYPELFTAAMPCAGNPKGCDAANVAKTPVYAVMGSADKIMKPDEVNLQKFLDAVKTAGGFYKFDTEDGWDHERTCKESYTSSRLDWVFSHQ
;
A
#
# COMPACT_ATOMS: atom_id res chain seq x y z
N MET A 1 62.37 -21.63 42.93
CA MET A 1 61.90 -20.30 42.55
C MET A 1 61.45 -20.38 41.11
N LYS A 2 60.13 -20.46 40.86
CA LYS A 2 59.53 -20.51 39.53
C LYS A 2 58.71 -19.22 39.37
N GLN A 3 59.14 -18.34 38.46
CA GLN A 3 58.40 -17.13 38.09
C GLN A 3 57.26 -17.52 37.18
N LEU A 4 56.05 -17.13 37.53
CA LEU A 4 54.87 -17.18 36.67
C LEU A 4 54.85 -15.89 35.83
N LEU A 5 54.96 -16.03 34.51
CA LEU A 5 54.64 -14.96 33.57
C LEU A 5 53.15 -14.91 33.34
N ALA A 6 52.55 -13.78 33.68
CA ALA A 6 51.15 -13.46 33.35
C ALA A 6 51.11 -12.86 31.93
N TYR A 7 50.45 -13.55 31.02
CA TYR A 7 50.10 -13.00 29.69
C TYR A 7 48.79 -12.23 29.81
N SER A 8 48.89 -10.91 29.65
CA SER A 8 47.71 -10.05 29.45
C SER A 8 47.25 -10.16 28.00
N VAL A 9 46.09 -10.74 27.81
CA VAL A 9 45.42 -10.74 26.51
C VAL A 9 44.77 -9.39 26.30
N LEU A 10 45.36 -8.57 25.46
CA LEU A 10 44.83 -7.28 25.00
C LEU A 10 43.83 -7.56 23.88
N SER A 11 42.55 -7.57 24.22
CA SER A 11 41.47 -7.69 23.22
C SER A 11 41.35 -6.40 22.43
N VAL A 12 41.88 -6.41 21.22
CA VAL A 12 41.70 -5.34 20.24
C VAL A 12 40.28 -5.47 19.69
N PHE A 13 39.37 -4.63 20.15
CA PHE A 13 38.11 -4.40 19.47
C PHE A 13 38.36 -3.65 18.16
N LEU A 14 38.39 -4.36 17.04
CA LEU A 14 38.25 -3.76 15.73
C LEU A 14 36.84 -3.19 15.61
N LEU A 15 36.70 -1.88 15.80
CA LEU A 15 35.57 -1.12 15.32
C LEU A 15 35.63 -1.12 13.79
N LEU A 16 34.90 -2.05 13.16
CA LEU A 16 34.56 -1.94 11.76
C LEU A 16 33.62 -0.74 11.62
N ALA A 17 34.18 0.41 11.33
CA ALA A 17 33.42 1.53 10.80
C ALA A 17 32.89 1.09 9.43
N ALA A 18 31.67 0.55 9.43
CA ALA A 18 30.89 0.42 8.20
C ALA A 18 30.67 1.86 7.69
N CYS A 19 31.43 2.25 6.67
CA CYS A 19 31.08 3.40 5.86
C CYS A 19 29.67 3.18 5.34
N SER A 20 28.68 3.79 5.99
CA SER A 20 27.35 3.88 5.43
C SER A 20 27.49 4.67 4.13
N LYS A 21 27.25 4.00 3.00
CA LYS A 21 26.93 4.69 1.76
C LYS A 21 25.84 5.68 2.12
N ASN A 22 26.06 6.96 1.83
CA ASN A 22 25.08 8.01 2.05
C ASN A 22 23.73 7.54 1.53
N ASP A 23 22.82 7.28 2.47
CA ASP A 23 21.48 6.81 2.18
C ASP A 23 20.72 8.00 1.61
N LEU A 24 20.60 8.04 0.28
CA LEU A 24 19.80 9.04 -0.45
C LEU A 24 18.29 8.93 -0.11
N THR A 25 17.92 8.00 0.75
CA THR A 25 16.58 7.61 1.14
C THR A 25 16.25 8.06 2.57
N GLY A 26 16.42 9.33 2.90
CA GLY A 26 16.03 9.84 4.22
C GLY A 26 14.63 9.36 4.64
N ASN A 27 14.48 8.94 5.89
CA ASN A 27 13.18 8.58 6.44
C ASN A 27 12.23 9.77 6.34
N THR A 28 10.98 9.51 5.97
CA THR A 28 9.92 10.52 5.97
C THR A 28 9.11 10.33 7.24
N THR A 29 9.01 11.39 8.05
CA THR A 29 8.13 11.39 9.22
C THR A 29 6.87 12.17 8.89
N ASP A 30 5.71 11.64 9.21
CA ASP A 30 4.48 12.40 9.17
C ASP A 30 4.49 13.45 10.30
N PRO A 31 3.72 14.55 10.17
CA PRO A 31 3.66 15.59 11.18
C PRO A 31 3.23 15.10 12.58
N LYS A 32 2.69 13.91 12.70
CA LYS A 32 2.24 13.27 13.94
C LYS A 32 3.10 12.07 14.38
N ASN A 33 4.34 12.01 13.94
CA ASN A 33 5.37 11.03 14.36
C ASN A 33 5.18 9.57 13.89
N ILE A 34 4.58 9.34 12.73
CA ILE A 34 4.66 8.02 12.08
C ILE A 34 5.89 7.99 11.17
N GLU A 35 6.83 7.10 11.46
CA GLU A 35 8.06 6.97 10.68
C GLU A 35 7.86 6.01 9.50
N PHE A 36 8.10 6.52 8.28
CA PHE A 36 8.12 5.73 7.04
C PHE A 36 9.55 5.41 6.65
N VAL A 37 9.99 4.20 6.96
CA VAL A 37 11.34 3.72 6.64
C VAL A 37 11.44 3.32 5.17
N ALA A 38 12.49 3.78 4.50
CA ALA A 38 12.79 3.38 3.13
C ALA A 38 13.27 1.94 3.07
N LYS A 39 12.67 1.15 2.18
CA LYS A 39 12.96 -0.26 1.95
C LYS A 39 13.08 -0.55 0.46
N THR A 40 13.70 -1.67 0.15
CA THR A 40 13.74 -2.24 -1.20
C THR A 40 13.27 -3.67 -1.13
N PHE A 41 12.39 -4.04 -2.04
CA PHE A 41 11.90 -5.39 -2.24
C PHE A 41 12.44 -5.94 -3.55
N VAL A 42 13.03 -7.12 -3.51
CA VAL A 42 13.60 -7.76 -4.71
C VAL A 42 12.59 -8.76 -5.26
N PHE A 43 12.18 -8.56 -6.50
CA PHE A 43 11.30 -9.48 -7.21
C PHE A 43 11.72 -9.63 -8.67
N ALA A 44 11.87 -10.87 -9.14
CA ALA A 44 12.27 -11.20 -10.52
C ALA A 44 13.55 -10.44 -10.97
N ASN A 45 14.57 -10.38 -10.11
CA ASN A 45 15.85 -9.69 -10.32
C ASN A 45 15.74 -8.16 -10.52
N SER A 46 14.66 -7.57 -10.05
CA SER A 46 14.46 -6.12 -10.06
C SER A 46 14.23 -5.61 -8.64
N ASP A 47 14.79 -4.44 -8.36
CA ASP A 47 14.64 -3.73 -7.10
C ASP A 47 13.41 -2.82 -7.14
N TRP A 48 12.51 -3.02 -6.19
CA TRP A 48 11.26 -2.27 -6.07
C TRP A 48 11.29 -1.43 -4.79
N PRO A 49 11.41 -0.10 -4.89
CA PRO A 49 11.42 0.75 -3.71
C PRO A 49 10.03 0.81 -3.08
N TYR A 50 9.98 0.83 -1.74
CA TYR A 50 8.76 1.07 -0.97
C TYR A 50 9.05 1.77 0.35
N ARG A 51 8.04 2.41 0.91
CA ARG A 51 8.06 2.92 2.28
C ARG A 51 7.27 1.98 3.17
N ARG A 52 7.76 1.79 4.38
CA ARG A 52 7.17 0.92 5.39
C ARG A 52 7.04 1.66 6.71
N ALA A 53 5.85 1.65 7.29
CA ALA A 53 5.62 2.17 8.64
C ALA A 53 5.02 1.09 9.53
N GLU A 54 5.41 1.10 10.81
CA GLU A 54 4.76 0.32 11.87
C GLU A 54 3.83 1.23 12.66
N ILE A 55 2.57 0.83 12.78
CA ILE A 55 1.52 1.60 13.45
C ILE A 55 0.97 0.74 14.58
N ASN A 56 1.09 1.23 15.82
CA ASN A 56 0.62 0.53 17.03
C ASN A 56 1.10 -0.93 17.16
N VAL A 57 2.21 -1.30 16.53
CA VAL A 57 2.75 -2.66 16.61
C VAL A 57 3.39 -2.87 17.98
N LYS A 58 2.92 -3.89 18.70
CA LYS A 58 3.47 -4.31 19.99
C LYS A 58 4.18 -5.65 19.85
N ASN A 59 5.15 -5.89 20.71
CA ASN A 59 5.86 -7.19 20.76
C ASN A 59 4.86 -8.35 20.93
N GLY A 60 4.96 -9.35 20.05
CA GLY A 60 4.09 -10.53 20.07
C GLY A 60 2.70 -10.33 19.45
N ALA A 61 2.38 -9.14 18.93
CA ALA A 61 1.15 -8.90 18.17
C ALA A 61 1.31 -9.39 16.71
N THR A 62 0.17 -9.76 16.12
CA THR A 62 0.06 -10.00 14.67
C THR A 62 -0.54 -8.76 14.04
N PRO A 63 0.27 -7.86 13.46
CA PRO A 63 -0.24 -6.66 12.79
C PRO A 63 -0.97 -7.05 11.51
N SER A 64 -1.98 -6.25 11.15
CA SER A 64 -2.56 -6.24 9.82
C SER A 64 -1.55 -5.70 8.81
N VAL A 65 -1.71 -6.05 7.53
CA VAL A 65 -0.98 -5.41 6.44
C VAL A 65 -1.91 -4.40 5.76
N ILE A 66 -1.47 -3.17 5.65
CA ILE A 66 -2.13 -2.12 4.88
C ILE A 66 -1.25 -1.82 3.68
N ILE A 67 -1.79 -1.80 2.48
CA ILE A 67 -1.05 -1.36 1.29
C ILE A 67 -1.77 -0.23 0.59
N TYR A 68 -1.04 0.83 0.24
CA TYR A 68 -1.54 1.95 -0.54
C TYR A 68 -0.84 2.02 -1.90
N LEU A 69 -1.63 2.04 -2.97
CA LEU A 69 -1.18 2.15 -4.35
C LEU A 69 -1.38 3.59 -4.86
N HIS A 70 -0.28 4.27 -5.15
CA HIS A 70 -0.29 5.67 -5.58
C HIS A 70 -0.79 5.89 -7.02
N GLY A 71 -1.12 7.13 -7.36
CA GLY A 71 -1.51 7.56 -8.70
C GLY A 71 -0.36 7.61 -9.71
N GLY A 72 -0.69 7.87 -10.97
CA GLY A 72 0.29 7.87 -12.07
C GLY A 72 1.38 8.93 -11.96
N SER A 73 1.10 10.08 -11.33
CA SER A 73 2.05 11.18 -11.10
C SER A 73 3.20 10.84 -10.16
N SER A 74 3.00 9.85 -9.28
CA SER A 74 3.96 9.46 -8.24
C SER A 74 4.90 8.32 -8.66
N LYS A 75 4.84 7.91 -9.94
CA LYS A 75 5.79 6.95 -10.51
C LYS A 75 7.23 7.41 -10.37
N GLY A 76 8.13 6.45 -10.26
CA GLY A 76 9.57 6.71 -10.17
C GLY A 76 10.33 5.58 -9.51
N SER A 77 11.57 5.86 -9.15
CA SER A 77 12.47 4.94 -8.44
C SER A 77 13.22 5.62 -7.29
N ASP A 78 12.80 6.84 -6.94
CA ASP A 78 13.46 7.65 -5.92
C ASP A 78 13.03 7.32 -4.48
N ASN A 79 12.01 6.47 -4.35
CA ASN A 79 11.38 6.12 -3.07
C ASN A 79 10.90 7.35 -2.27
N LYS A 80 10.46 8.42 -2.98
CA LYS A 80 10.02 9.70 -2.39
C LYS A 80 8.68 10.18 -2.92
N LYS A 81 8.52 10.27 -4.25
CA LYS A 81 7.32 10.84 -4.90
C LYS A 81 6.00 10.19 -4.45
N GLN A 82 5.99 8.88 -4.16
CA GLN A 82 4.79 8.22 -3.69
C GLN A 82 4.30 8.77 -2.35
N MET A 83 5.19 9.39 -1.56
CA MET A 83 4.84 9.97 -0.26
C MET A 83 4.19 11.37 -0.36
N ASP A 84 4.09 11.93 -1.55
CA ASP A 84 3.41 13.21 -1.77
C ASP A 84 1.88 13.09 -1.76
N GLU A 85 1.35 11.85 -1.65
CA GLU A 85 -0.09 11.59 -1.63
C GLU A 85 -0.69 11.69 -0.22
N PRO A 86 -1.58 12.66 0.07
CA PRO A 86 -2.15 12.88 1.41
C PRO A 86 -2.90 11.67 1.97
N ALA A 87 -3.48 10.86 1.09
CA ALA A 87 -4.22 9.64 1.45
C ALA A 87 -3.42 8.69 2.36
N ILE A 88 -2.11 8.59 2.13
CA ILE A 88 -1.20 7.73 2.92
C ILE A 88 -1.23 8.14 4.40
N PHE A 89 -1.13 9.44 4.64
CA PHE A 89 -1.11 9.98 6.00
C PHE A 89 -2.48 9.92 6.65
N GLN A 90 -3.57 10.15 5.90
CA GLN A 90 -4.95 10.00 6.39
C GLN A 90 -5.22 8.57 6.89
N ILE A 91 -4.80 7.56 6.12
CA ILE A 91 -4.94 6.14 6.49
C ILE A 91 -4.05 5.81 7.71
N ALA A 92 -2.81 6.28 7.70
CA ALA A 92 -1.85 6.04 8.78
C ALA A 92 -2.31 6.67 10.11
N GLU A 93 -2.75 7.93 10.07
CA GLU A 93 -3.27 8.65 11.22
C GLU A 93 -4.53 7.98 11.77
N TYR A 94 -5.45 7.61 10.87
CA TYR A 94 -6.65 6.89 11.27
C TYR A 94 -6.30 5.58 12.01
N ALA A 95 -5.42 4.75 11.42
CA ALA A 95 -5.01 3.50 12.05
C ALA A 95 -4.35 3.72 13.42
N ARG A 96 -3.49 4.76 13.56
CA ARG A 96 -2.87 5.13 14.82
C ARG A 96 -3.90 5.54 15.87
N ASP A 97 -4.81 6.45 15.52
CA ASP A 97 -5.76 7.07 16.45
C ASP A 97 -6.84 6.08 16.91
N HIS A 98 -7.12 5.05 16.11
CA HIS A 98 -8.08 3.99 16.42
C HIS A 98 -7.43 2.70 16.97
N GLY A 99 -6.12 2.74 17.30
CA GLY A 99 -5.42 1.63 17.92
C GLY A 99 -5.27 0.39 17.02
N ILE A 100 -5.36 0.56 15.69
CA ILE A 100 -5.18 -0.53 14.72
C ILE A 100 -3.69 -0.87 14.66
N SER A 101 -3.35 -2.12 15.00
CA SER A 101 -1.98 -2.62 14.85
C SER A 101 -1.75 -3.03 13.39
N ALA A 102 -0.85 -2.34 12.70
CA ALA A 102 -0.62 -2.55 11.28
C ALA A 102 0.81 -2.26 10.83
N VAL A 103 1.20 -2.91 9.73
CA VAL A 103 2.31 -2.52 8.88
C VAL A 103 1.74 -1.87 7.63
N LEU A 104 2.07 -0.60 7.38
CA LEU A 104 1.65 0.13 6.19
C LEU A 104 2.76 0.11 5.14
N LEU A 105 2.43 -0.36 3.95
CA LEU A 105 3.31 -0.48 2.79
C LEU A 105 2.91 0.53 1.72
N VAL A 106 3.87 1.31 1.26
CA VAL A 106 3.68 2.29 0.18
C VAL A 106 4.74 2.01 -0.90
N PRO A 107 4.49 1.03 -1.80
CA PRO A 107 5.41 0.76 -2.90
C PRO A 107 5.41 1.90 -3.91
N GLN A 108 6.51 2.05 -4.65
CA GLN A 108 6.61 2.97 -5.77
C GLN A 108 6.64 2.19 -7.09
N CYS A 109 5.68 2.49 -7.97
CA CYS A 109 5.63 1.94 -9.31
C CYS A 109 6.68 2.65 -10.19
N PRO A 110 7.61 1.95 -10.84
CA PRO A 110 8.54 2.57 -11.76
C PRO A 110 7.82 3.12 -13.00
N GLU A 111 8.43 4.05 -13.69
CA GLU A 111 7.89 4.53 -14.96
C GLU A 111 7.92 3.44 -16.03
N LYS A 112 9.05 2.72 -16.09
CA LYS A 112 9.31 1.68 -17.08
C LYS A 112 10.01 0.47 -16.43
N ASP A 113 9.91 -0.67 -17.08
CA ASP A 113 10.69 -1.85 -16.74
C ASP A 113 12.10 -1.82 -17.38
N SER A 114 12.87 -2.88 -17.16
CA SER A 114 14.22 -3.03 -17.73
C SER A 114 14.25 -3.14 -19.26
N GLN A 115 13.11 -3.31 -19.91
CA GLN A 115 12.93 -3.37 -21.36
C GLN A 115 12.31 -2.09 -21.93
N ASP A 116 12.32 -0.99 -21.17
CA ASP A 116 11.76 0.34 -21.52
C ASP A 116 10.23 0.34 -21.74
N LYS A 117 9.52 -0.67 -21.23
CA LYS A 117 8.07 -0.75 -21.29
C LYS A 117 7.42 -0.04 -20.12
N MET A 118 6.41 0.78 -20.41
CA MET A 118 5.63 1.50 -19.39
C MET A 118 5.06 0.54 -18.35
N MET A 119 5.24 0.88 -17.07
CA MET A 119 4.75 0.10 -15.94
C MET A 119 3.49 0.72 -15.33
N ASP A 120 2.69 -0.12 -14.71
CA ASP A 120 1.53 0.22 -13.90
C ASP A 120 1.28 -0.87 -12.85
N TRP A 121 0.32 -0.64 -11.96
CA TRP A 121 0.02 -1.59 -10.89
C TRP A 121 -0.55 -2.92 -11.40
N VAL A 122 -1.19 -2.95 -12.57
CA VAL A 122 -1.71 -4.18 -13.18
C VAL A 122 -0.56 -5.13 -13.52
N LYS A 123 0.50 -4.59 -14.13
CA LYS A 123 1.71 -5.36 -14.46
C LYS A 123 2.51 -5.77 -13.24
N MET A 124 2.41 -5.01 -12.14
CA MET A 124 3.10 -5.29 -10.88
C MET A 124 2.36 -6.28 -9.97
N GLY A 125 1.21 -6.80 -10.33
CA GLY A 125 0.36 -7.61 -9.45
C GLY A 125 1.08 -8.73 -8.72
N LYS A 126 1.93 -9.51 -9.41
CA LYS A 126 2.74 -10.59 -8.78
C LYS A 126 3.78 -10.06 -7.78
N ALA A 127 4.41 -8.93 -8.09
CA ALA A 127 5.37 -8.30 -7.17
C ALA A 127 4.66 -7.77 -5.92
N LEU A 128 3.49 -7.15 -6.08
CA LEU A 128 2.66 -6.69 -4.97
C LEU A 128 2.18 -7.84 -4.08
N GLU A 129 1.68 -8.92 -4.67
CA GLU A 129 1.30 -10.11 -3.92
C GLU A 129 2.47 -10.64 -3.08
N SER A 130 3.65 -10.77 -3.69
CA SER A 130 4.85 -11.25 -3.02
C SER A 130 5.30 -10.31 -1.90
N LEU A 131 5.27 -8.99 -2.12
CA LEU A 131 5.57 -7.99 -1.09
C LEU A 131 4.60 -8.10 0.08
N ILE A 132 3.29 -8.15 -0.16
CA ILE A 132 2.28 -8.28 0.88
C ILE A 132 2.53 -9.54 1.70
N LYS A 133 2.72 -10.68 1.05
CA LYS A 133 2.96 -11.97 1.73
C LYS A 133 4.25 -11.98 2.55
N SER A 134 5.29 -11.25 2.12
CA SER A 134 6.55 -11.15 2.87
C SER A 134 6.42 -10.37 4.18
N GLU A 135 5.41 -9.50 4.29
CA GLU A 135 5.13 -8.71 5.49
C GLU A 135 4.03 -9.33 6.39
N MET A 136 3.36 -10.39 5.91
CA MET A 136 2.39 -11.14 6.72
C MET A 136 3.14 -12.05 7.71
N ILE A 137 2.99 -11.79 9.00
CA ILE A 137 3.61 -12.61 10.06
C ILE A 137 2.93 -13.98 10.17
N VAL A 138 1.62 -14.02 9.92
CA VAL A 138 0.83 -15.26 9.91
C VAL A 138 0.01 -15.33 8.63
N LYS A 139 -0.31 -16.56 8.19
CA LYS A 139 -1.05 -16.79 6.94
C LYS A 139 -2.40 -16.07 6.88
N ASP A 140 -3.08 -15.96 8.01
CA ASP A 140 -4.42 -15.36 8.11
C ASP A 140 -4.37 -13.90 8.63
N ALA A 141 -3.24 -13.20 8.46
CA ALA A 141 -3.16 -11.78 8.78
C ALA A 141 -4.15 -10.99 7.90
N LYS A 142 -4.81 -10.01 8.51
CA LYS A 142 -5.72 -9.12 7.77
C LYS A 142 -4.94 -8.26 6.78
N VAL A 143 -5.45 -8.12 5.57
CA VAL A 143 -4.83 -7.32 4.51
C VAL A 143 -5.85 -6.32 3.97
N TYR A 144 -5.52 -5.04 4.05
CA TYR A 144 -6.33 -3.95 3.54
C TYR A 144 -5.62 -3.27 2.38
N ILE A 145 -6.32 -3.03 1.28
CA ILE A 145 -5.74 -2.39 0.10
C ILE A 145 -6.49 -1.11 -0.26
N PHE A 146 -5.73 -0.07 -0.51
CA PHE A 146 -6.19 1.27 -0.86
C PHE A 146 -5.49 1.76 -2.12
N GLY A 147 -6.10 2.68 -2.85
CA GLY A 147 -5.42 3.33 -3.97
C GLY A 147 -6.28 4.35 -4.69
N GLY A 148 -5.62 5.39 -5.22
CA GLY A 148 -6.24 6.45 -6.02
C GLY A 148 -5.78 6.43 -7.48
N SER A 149 -6.68 6.76 -8.43
CA SER A 149 -6.34 6.87 -9.85
C SER A 149 -5.78 5.57 -10.44
N MET A 150 -4.55 5.58 -10.95
CA MET A 150 -3.82 4.37 -11.34
C MET A 150 -3.77 3.35 -10.20
N GLY A 151 -3.62 3.80 -8.94
CA GLY A 151 -3.68 2.96 -7.75
C GLY A 151 -5.07 2.37 -7.51
N GLY A 152 -6.13 3.13 -7.75
CA GLY A 152 -7.51 2.64 -7.68
C GLY A 152 -7.78 1.53 -8.72
N THR A 153 -7.29 1.71 -9.95
CA THR A 153 -7.31 0.67 -10.99
C THR A 153 -6.48 -0.55 -10.58
N GLY A 154 -5.29 -0.32 -9.99
CA GLY A 154 -4.45 -1.38 -9.43
C GLY A 154 -5.16 -2.15 -8.31
N THR A 155 -5.87 -1.46 -7.42
CA THR A 155 -6.67 -2.08 -6.36
C THR A 155 -7.71 -3.03 -6.95
N TRP A 156 -8.52 -2.60 -7.93
CA TRP A 156 -9.49 -3.47 -8.62
C TRP A 156 -8.82 -4.72 -9.22
N ASN A 157 -7.66 -4.54 -9.88
CA ASN A 157 -6.92 -5.65 -10.47
C ASN A 157 -6.37 -6.63 -9.42
N MET A 158 -5.90 -6.13 -8.29
CA MET A 158 -5.45 -6.99 -7.19
C MET A 158 -6.59 -7.82 -6.63
N LEU A 159 -7.78 -7.25 -6.42
CA LEU A 159 -8.97 -7.99 -5.99
C LEU A 159 -9.38 -9.08 -6.99
N SER A 160 -9.32 -8.76 -8.27
CA SER A 160 -9.67 -9.70 -9.35
C SER A 160 -8.67 -10.84 -9.49
N SER A 161 -7.37 -10.55 -9.32
CA SER A 161 -6.29 -11.52 -9.53
C SER A 161 -5.97 -12.36 -8.30
N TYR A 162 -6.22 -11.83 -7.09
CA TYR A 162 -5.89 -12.45 -5.80
C TYR A 162 -7.07 -12.38 -4.82
N PRO A 163 -8.20 -13.01 -5.16
CA PRO A 163 -9.48 -12.82 -4.48
C PRO A 163 -9.51 -13.26 -3.01
N GLU A 164 -8.55 -14.11 -2.57
CA GLU A 164 -8.47 -14.60 -1.19
C GLU A 164 -7.42 -13.82 -0.35
N LEU A 165 -6.80 -12.79 -0.92
CA LEU A 165 -5.71 -12.10 -0.24
C LEU A 165 -6.19 -10.96 0.67
N PHE A 166 -7.35 -10.35 0.36
CA PHE A 166 -7.75 -9.10 0.99
C PHE A 166 -8.94 -9.24 1.92
N THR A 167 -8.86 -8.59 3.08
CA THR A 167 -9.93 -8.48 4.06
C THR A 167 -10.96 -7.43 3.65
N ALA A 168 -10.50 -6.27 3.18
CA ALA A 168 -11.34 -5.23 2.59
C ALA A 168 -10.51 -4.30 1.70
N ALA A 169 -11.18 -3.52 0.85
CA ALA A 169 -10.53 -2.66 -0.12
C ALA A 169 -11.25 -1.32 -0.30
N MET A 170 -10.48 -0.27 -0.64
CA MET A 170 -11.04 1.04 -0.98
C MET A 170 -10.36 1.64 -2.22
N PRO A 171 -10.83 1.29 -3.44
CA PRO A 171 -10.41 1.92 -4.68
C PRO A 171 -11.12 3.27 -4.87
N CYS A 172 -10.34 4.34 -5.12
CA CYS A 172 -10.85 5.69 -5.41
C CYS A 172 -10.45 6.12 -6.81
N ALA A 173 -11.37 6.74 -7.56
CA ALA A 173 -11.14 7.23 -8.93
C ALA A 173 -10.43 6.18 -9.82
N GLY A 174 -10.80 4.91 -9.71
CA GLY A 174 -10.19 3.78 -10.42
C GLY A 174 -11.14 3.12 -11.41
N ASN A 175 -10.60 2.42 -12.41
CA ASN A 175 -11.37 1.73 -13.44
C ASN A 175 -11.23 0.21 -13.30
N PRO A 176 -12.32 -0.54 -13.04
CA PRO A 176 -12.32 -2.00 -12.93
C PRO A 176 -12.32 -2.71 -14.29
N LYS A 177 -12.03 -2.02 -15.39
CA LYS A 177 -12.04 -2.61 -16.73
C LYS A 177 -11.17 -3.87 -16.81
N GLY A 178 -11.78 -4.97 -17.24
CA GLY A 178 -11.09 -6.26 -17.38
C GLY A 178 -11.04 -7.09 -16.09
N CYS A 179 -11.58 -6.58 -14.98
CA CYS A 179 -11.66 -7.34 -13.73
C CYS A 179 -12.83 -8.33 -13.74
N ASP A 180 -12.64 -9.44 -13.06
CA ASP A 180 -13.69 -10.45 -12.83
C ASP A 180 -14.51 -10.07 -11.59
N ALA A 181 -15.79 -9.78 -11.80
CA ALA A 181 -16.72 -9.41 -10.73
C ALA A 181 -16.91 -10.52 -9.69
N ALA A 182 -16.87 -11.80 -10.08
CA ALA A 182 -17.01 -12.91 -9.15
C ALA A 182 -15.80 -13.04 -8.21
N ASN A 183 -14.61 -12.75 -8.69
CA ASN A 183 -13.40 -12.68 -7.87
C ASN A 183 -13.44 -11.47 -6.92
N VAL A 184 -13.79 -10.29 -7.44
CA VAL A 184 -13.93 -9.07 -6.63
C VAL A 184 -15.00 -9.23 -5.55
N ALA A 185 -16.06 -9.98 -5.82
CA ALA A 185 -17.14 -10.25 -4.86
C ALA A 185 -16.70 -10.95 -3.55
N LYS A 186 -15.51 -11.54 -3.53
CA LYS A 186 -14.96 -12.20 -2.34
C LYS A 186 -14.41 -11.22 -1.30
N THR A 187 -14.20 -9.96 -1.67
CA THR A 187 -13.67 -8.92 -0.79
C THR A 187 -14.70 -7.79 -0.63
N PRO A 188 -15.04 -7.36 0.58
CA PRO A 188 -15.78 -6.14 0.82
C PRO A 188 -15.09 -4.91 0.22
N VAL A 189 -15.82 -4.09 -0.54
CA VAL A 189 -15.26 -2.93 -1.24
C VAL A 189 -16.02 -1.65 -0.91
N TYR A 190 -15.28 -0.59 -0.57
CA TYR A 190 -15.81 0.77 -0.55
C TYR A 190 -15.23 1.56 -1.73
N ALA A 191 -16.00 1.77 -2.76
CA ALA A 191 -15.56 2.55 -3.94
C ALA A 191 -15.97 4.02 -3.84
N VAL A 192 -15.13 4.92 -4.35
CA VAL A 192 -15.44 6.36 -4.44
C VAL A 192 -15.10 6.88 -5.82
N MET A 193 -16.02 7.67 -6.40
CA MET A 193 -15.85 8.33 -7.68
C MET A 193 -16.36 9.77 -7.59
N GLY A 194 -15.64 10.72 -8.21
CA GLY A 194 -16.10 12.09 -8.35
C GLY A 194 -16.98 12.27 -9.58
N SER A 195 -18.12 12.98 -9.46
CA SER A 195 -19.04 13.20 -10.58
C SER A 195 -18.45 14.09 -11.67
N ALA A 196 -17.49 14.96 -11.35
CA ALA A 196 -16.80 15.86 -12.29
C ALA A 196 -15.42 15.33 -12.72
N ASP A 197 -15.10 14.07 -12.45
CA ASP A 197 -13.83 13.45 -12.86
C ASP A 197 -13.73 13.36 -14.39
N LYS A 198 -12.75 14.08 -14.96
CA LYS A 198 -12.49 14.13 -16.41
C LYS A 198 -11.44 13.14 -16.88
N ILE A 199 -10.77 12.45 -15.95
CA ILE A 199 -9.74 11.44 -16.23
C ILE A 199 -10.36 10.04 -16.16
N MET A 200 -10.97 9.70 -15.03
CA MET A 200 -11.75 8.48 -14.85
C MET A 200 -13.25 8.81 -15.01
N LYS A 201 -13.61 9.26 -16.20
CA LYS A 201 -14.96 9.74 -16.51
C LYS A 201 -16.03 8.76 -16.04
N PRO A 202 -16.92 9.14 -15.13
CA PRO A 202 -17.87 8.21 -14.52
C PRO A 202 -18.73 7.46 -15.54
N ASP A 203 -19.19 8.14 -16.60
CA ASP A 203 -20.02 7.56 -17.66
C ASP A 203 -19.26 6.52 -18.51
N GLU A 204 -17.95 6.71 -18.72
CA GLU A 204 -17.12 5.77 -19.47
C GLU A 204 -16.68 4.58 -18.61
N VAL A 205 -16.38 4.82 -17.32
CA VAL A 205 -16.02 3.76 -16.36
C VAL A 205 -17.25 2.89 -16.04
N ASN A 206 -18.42 3.51 -15.93
CA ASN A 206 -19.69 2.85 -15.58
C ASN A 206 -19.56 1.91 -14.38
N LEU A 207 -18.98 2.45 -13.29
CA LEU A 207 -18.62 1.67 -12.08
C LEU A 207 -19.85 1.00 -11.46
N GLN A 208 -21.02 1.66 -11.48
CA GLN A 208 -22.25 1.07 -10.93
C GLN A 208 -22.60 -0.25 -11.62
N LYS A 209 -22.50 -0.33 -12.95
CA LYS A 209 -22.76 -1.58 -13.69
C LYS A 209 -21.81 -2.71 -13.25
N PHE A 210 -20.54 -2.40 -13.01
CA PHE A 210 -19.59 -3.39 -12.52
C PHE A 210 -19.94 -3.84 -11.09
N LEU A 211 -20.29 -2.90 -10.22
CA LEU A 211 -20.69 -3.20 -8.85
C LEU A 211 -22.02 -3.98 -8.76
N ASP A 212 -22.93 -3.77 -9.68
CA ASP A 212 -24.15 -4.60 -9.80
C ASP A 212 -23.78 -6.06 -10.15
N ALA A 213 -22.79 -6.28 -10.99
CA ALA A 213 -22.27 -7.62 -11.26
C ALA A 213 -21.57 -8.23 -10.03
N VAL A 214 -20.80 -7.44 -9.28
CA VAL A 214 -20.20 -7.86 -8.00
C VAL A 214 -21.29 -8.27 -7.01
N LYS A 215 -22.37 -7.49 -6.87
CA LYS A 215 -23.52 -7.81 -6.02
C LYS A 215 -24.22 -9.11 -6.46
N THR A 216 -24.41 -9.28 -7.75
CA THR A 216 -25.03 -10.50 -8.32
C THR A 216 -24.18 -11.74 -8.02
N ALA A 217 -22.85 -11.58 -7.95
CA ALA A 217 -21.93 -12.64 -7.56
C ALA A 217 -21.85 -12.85 -6.03
N GLY A 218 -22.68 -12.16 -5.23
CA GLY A 218 -22.73 -12.28 -3.77
C GLY A 218 -21.80 -11.33 -3.02
N GLY A 219 -21.15 -10.39 -3.70
CA GLY A 219 -20.23 -9.43 -3.10
C GLY A 219 -20.93 -8.35 -2.28
N PHE A 220 -20.19 -7.78 -1.35
CA PHE A 220 -20.64 -6.71 -0.47
C PHE A 220 -19.84 -5.43 -0.76
N TYR A 221 -20.54 -4.34 -1.06
CA TYR A 221 -19.89 -3.07 -1.34
C TYR A 221 -20.67 -1.85 -0.82
N LYS A 222 -19.93 -0.75 -0.68
CA LYS A 222 -20.45 0.63 -0.67
C LYS A 222 -19.88 1.40 -1.85
N PHE A 223 -20.64 2.34 -2.36
CA PHE A 223 -20.21 3.20 -3.44
C PHE A 223 -20.75 4.61 -3.25
N ASP A 224 -19.85 5.58 -3.20
CA ASP A 224 -20.18 6.99 -3.16
C ASP A 224 -19.78 7.66 -4.48
N THR A 225 -20.73 8.38 -5.06
CA THR A 225 -20.45 9.35 -6.12
C THR A 225 -20.45 10.74 -5.49
N GLU A 226 -19.27 11.37 -5.40
CA GLU A 226 -19.11 12.68 -4.80
C GLU A 226 -19.44 13.80 -5.80
N ASP A 227 -20.47 14.58 -5.49
CA ASP A 227 -20.95 15.61 -6.42
C ASP A 227 -19.95 16.74 -6.58
N GLY A 228 -19.66 17.10 -7.83
CA GLY A 228 -18.72 18.14 -8.20
C GLY A 228 -17.24 17.83 -7.92
N TRP A 229 -16.90 16.64 -7.41
CA TRP A 229 -15.50 16.28 -7.20
C TRP A 229 -14.83 15.92 -8.52
N ASP A 230 -13.69 16.54 -8.77
CA ASP A 230 -12.79 16.16 -9.85
C ASP A 230 -11.90 14.97 -9.45
N HIS A 231 -11.04 14.58 -10.38
CA HIS A 231 -10.11 13.45 -10.20
C HIS A 231 -9.16 13.61 -9.01
N GLU A 232 -8.56 14.79 -8.92
CA GLU A 232 -7.56 15.08 -7.88
C GLU A 232 -8.20 15.10 -6.50
N ARG A 233 -9.34 15.77 -6.37
CA ARG A 233 -10.08 15.84 -5.12
C ARG A 233 -10.54 14.45 -4.67
N THR A 234 -11.03 13.62 -5.60
CA THR A 234 -11.41 12.24 -5.29
C THR A 234 -10.23 11.44 -4.74
N CYS A 235 -9.04 11.55 -5.34
CA CYS A 235 -7.86 10.85 -4.85
C CYS A 235 -7.40 11.35 -3.48
N LYS A 236 -7.55 12.64 -3.17
CA LYS A 236 -7.03 13.27 -1.94
C LYS A 236 -7.97 13.23 -0.75
N GLU A 237 -9.30 13.37 -0.98
CA GLU A 237 -10.27 13.61 0.09
C GLU A 237 -11.19 12.40 0.38
N SER A 238 -11.02 11.28 -0.34
CA SER A 238 -11.89 10.11 -0.16
C SER A 238 -11.71 9.37 1.17
N TYR A 239 -10.53 9.44 1.78
CA TYR A 239 -10.19 8.62 2.95
C TYR A 239 -10.63 9.25 4.27
N THR A 240 -11.94 9.53 4.36
CA THR A 240 -12.57 10.09 5.56
C THR A 240 -12.69 9.05 6.67
N SER A 241 -12.80 9.52 7.94
CA SER A 241 -12.95 8.60 9.09
C SER A 241 -14.13 7.65 8.91
N SER A 242 -15.29 8.12 8.46
CA SER A 242 -16.47 7.27 8.28
C SER A 242 -16.30 6.17 7.24
N ARG A 243 -15.54 6.41 6.17
CA ARG A 243 -15.22 5.40 5.17
C ARG A 243 -14.18 4.41 5.67
N LEU A 244 -13.16 4.92 6.36
CA LEU A 244 -12.14 4.08 7.00
C LEU A 244 -12.74 3.23 8.13
N ASP A 245 -13.70 3.74 8.93
CA ASP A 245 -14.47 2.96 9.90
C ASP A 245 -15.11 1.75 9.22
N TRP A 246 -15.74 1.96 8.07
CA TRP A 246 -16.36 0.86 7.33
C TRP A 246 -15.33 -0.15 6.82
N VAL A 247 -14.22 0.29 6.22
CA VAL A 247 -13.18 -0.61 5.69
C VAL A 247 -12.57 -1.45 6.81
N PHE A 248 -12.20 -0.83 7.93
CA PHE A 248 -11.56 -1.51 9.05
C PHE A 248 -12.54 -2.27 9.96
N SER A 249 -13.86 -2.13 9.78
CA SER A 249 -14.85 -2.95 10.49
C SER A 249 -14.89 -4.39 9.98
N HIS A 250 -14.40 -4.66 8.79
CA HIS A 250 -14.29 -6.02 8.24
C HIS A 250 -13.08 -6.74 8.84
N GLN A 251 -13.34 -7.98 9.30
CA GLN A 251 -12.35 -8.77 10.05
C GLN A 251 -12.26 -10.21 9.52
#